data_4ce4d74bea8beb340dce58a9883fc50d
#
_entry.id   4ce4d74bea8beb340dce58a9883fc50d
#
_cell.length_a   1.000
_cell.length_b   1.000
_cell.length_c   1.000
_cell.angle_alpha   90.00
_cell.angle_beta   90.00
_cell.angle_gamma   90.00
#
_symmetry.space_group_name_H-M   'P 1'
#
loop_
_entity.id
_entity.type
_entity.pdbx_description
1 polymer ?
#
loop_
_entity_poly.entity_id
_entity_poly.type
_entity_poly.pdbx_seq_one_letter_code
_entity_poly.pdbx_strand_id
1 'polypeptide(L)'
;KMGDRVSKGELIIRLEDKEYENGIAIDAKKLSLEIAEQEQSKQKALYEKGGVTMSEMRNTEVKVTNARYDYENAKLNLEKMKVKAPFDGVIVDLPHYTADTRVEQGKAMVSLMAYDKMYMDINLPESSIRYVKEAQPVYITHYTIPGDTLKARVGELSPAISTETRTFKGKILIDNDQLKLRPGMFAKADIIVDRADSSIIIPKDVILSNR
;
A
#
# COMPACT_ATOMS: atom_id res chain seq x y z
N LYS A 1 -4.48 6.97 -16.31
CA LYS A 1 -4.13 6.00 -17.38
C LYS A 1 -3.23 4.93 -16.80
N MET A 2 -3.08 3.79 -17.50
CA MET A 2 -2.09 2.78 -17.14
C MET A 2 -0.68 3.40 -17.14
N GLY A 3 0.09 3.21 -16.06
CA GLY A 3 1.41 3.83 -15.87
C GLY A 3 1.40 5.16 -15.11
N ASP A 4 0.24 5.77 -14.88
CA ASP A 4 0.15 7.01 -14.12
C ASP A 4 0.43 6.77 -12.63
N ARG A 5 1.15 7.70 -12.01
CA ARG A 5 1.33 7.75 -10.55
C ARG A 5 0.11 8.40 -9.93
N VAL A 6 -0.34 7.83 -8.83
CA VAL A 6 -1.46 8.35 -8.04
C VAL A 6 -1.06 8.42 -6.58
N SER A 7 -1.56 9.45 -5.91
CA SER A 7 -1.35 9.65 -4.48
C SER A 7 -2.50 9.06 -3.68
N LYS A 8 -2.23 8.69 -2.43
CA LYS A 8 -3.25 8.19 -1.51
C LYS A 8 -4.43 9.16 -1.41
N GLY A 9 -5.64 8.65 -1.62
CA GLY A 9 -6.88 9.43 -1.60
C GLY A 9 -7.24 10.11 -2.93
N GLU A 10 -6.36 10.04 -3.94
CA GLU A 10 -6.65 10.57 -5.28
C GLU A 10 -7.79 9.79 -5.94
N LEU A 11 -8.70 10.52 -6.59
CA LEU A 11 -9.84 9.95 -7.29
C LEU A 11 -9.39 9.32 -8.62
N ILE A 12 -9.61 8.02 -8.77
CA ILE A 12 -9.26 7.28 -10.00
C ILE A 12 -10.47 7.11 -10.89
N ILE A 13 -11.58 6.64 -10.31
CA ILE A 13 -12.84 6.39 -11.03
C ILE A 13 -13.99 6.96 -10.22
N ARG A 14 -14.93 7.57 -10.91
CA ARG A 14 -16.21 8.00 -10.36
C ARG A 14 -17.32 7.14 -10.96
N LEU A 15 -18.05 6.49 -10.10
CA LEU A 15 -19.29 5.78 -10.48
C LEU A 15 -20.44 6.76 -10.42
N GLU A 16 -21.34 6.68 -11.37
CA GLU A 16 -22.58 7.48 -11.41
C GLU A 16 -23.77 6.53 -11.54
N ASP A 17 -24.62 6.56 -10.54
CA ASP A 17 -25.88 5.81 -10.51
C ASP A 17 -26.92 6.66 -9.76
N LYS A 18 -27.74 7.36 -10.51
CA LYS A 18 -28.74 8.26 -9.94
C LYS A 18 -29.80 7.53 -9.12
N GLU A 19 -30.16 6.30 -9.49
CA GLU A 19 -31.14 5.52 -8.75
C GLU A 19 -30.55 5.10 -7.39
N TYR A 20 -29.32 4.65 -7.38
CA TYR A 20 -28.60 4.33 -6.16
C TYR A 20 -28.37 5.56 -5.27
N GLU A 21 -27.94 6.70 -5.84
CA GLU A 21 -27.77 7.97 -5.11
C GLU A 21 -29.10 8.42 -4.46
N ASN A 22 -30.21 8.37 -5.19
CA ASN A 22 -31.52 8.68 -4.66
C ASN A 22 -31.94 7.71 -3.54
N GLY A 23 -31.63 6.42 -3.68
CA GLY A 23 -31.89 5.39 -2.66
C GLY A 23 -31.10 5.61 -1.35
N ILE A 24 -29.93 6.21 -1.43
CA ILE A 24 -29.12 6.58 -0.24
C ILE A 24 -29.83 7.69 0.57
N ALA A 25 -30.52 8.61 -0.10
CA ALA A 25 -31.30 9.71 0.49
C ALA A 25 -30.52 10.50 1.57
N ILE A 26 -29.28 10.89 1.27
CA ILE A 26 -28.36 11.51 2.25
C ILE A 26 -28.93 12.78 2.86
N ASP A 27 -29.59 13.62 2.06
CA ASP A 27 -30.14 14.89 2.54
C ASP A 27 -31.29 14.67 3.51
N ALA A 28 -32.16 13.67 3.26
CA ALA A 28 -33.21 13.29 4.19
C ALA A 28 -32.66 12.77 5.51
N LYS A 29 -31.61 11.95 5.47
CA LYS A 29 -30.95 11.42 6.66
C LYS A 29 -30.20 12.49 7.45
N LYS A 30 -29.59 13.44 6.75
CA LYS A 30 -28.98 14.61 7.39
C LYS A 30 -30.01 15.46 8.12
N LEU A 31 -31.14 15.74 7.48
CA LEU A 31 -32.23 16.50 8.09
C LEU A 31 -32.82 15.75 9.30
N SER A 32 -32.97 14.43 9.22
CA SER A 32 -33.40 13.60 10.35
C SER A 32 -32.46 13.67 11.54
N LEU A 33 -31.15 13.71 11.29
CA LEU A 33 -30.14 13.90 12.34
C LEU A 33 -30.27 15.29 12.98
N GLU A 34 -30.37 16.34 12.19
CA GLU A 34 -30.52 17.73 12.65
C GLU A 34 -31.77 17.88 13.53
N ILE A 35 -32.90 17.30 13.12
CA ILE A 35 -34.14 17.30 13.90
C ILE A 35 -33.97 16.56 15.22
N ALA A 36 -33.33 15.38 15.20
CA ALA A 36 -33.09 14.58 16.42
C ALA A 36 -32.17 15.31 17.39
N GLU A 37 -31.12 15.99 16.93
CA GLU A 37 -30.20 16.77 17.76
C GLU A 37 -30.89 18.01 18.38
N GLN A 38 -31.75 18.69 17.62
CA GLN A 38 -32.57 19.77 18.14
C GLN A 38 -33.54 19.31 19.23
N GLU A 39 -34.19 18.17 19.01
CA GLU A 39 -35.11 17.59 20.00
C GLU A 39 -34.37 17.17 21.27
N GLN A 40 -33.20 16.55 21.14
CA GLN A 40 -32.35 16.20 22.29
C GLN A 40 -31.97 17.44 23.10
N SER A 41 -31.60 18.53 22.42
CA SER A 41 -31.25 19.79 23.07
C SER A 41 -32.41 20.36 23.88
N LYS A 42 -33.64 20.34 23.31
CA LYS A 42 -34.85 20.76 24.01
C LYS A 42 -35.15 19.89 25.21
N GLN A 43 -35.10 18.56 25.05
CA GLN A 43 -35.39 17.63 26.12
C GLN A 43 -34.37 17.72 27.25
N LYS A 44 -33.11 17.97 26.94
CA LYS A 44 -32.06 18.20 27.93
C LYS A 44 -32.34 19.44 28.76
N ALA A 45 -32.71 20.55 28.10
CA ALA A 45 -33.07 21.80 28.80
C ALA A 45 -34.34 21.65 29.68
N LEU A 46 -35.30 20.84 29.24
CA LEU A 46 -36.50 20.52 30.04
C LEU A 46 -36.15 19.60 31.23
N TYR A 47 -35.28 18.65 31.06
CA TYR A 47 -34.81 17.75 32.12
C TYR A 47 -34.11 18.53 33.24
N GLU A 48 -33.25 19.47 32.88
CA GLU A 48 -32.56 20.35 33.86
C GLU A 48 -33.54 21.20 34.68
N LYS A 49 -34.72 21.46 34.14
CA LYS A 49 -35.82 22.19 34.81
C LYS A 49 -36.85 21.27 35.50
N GLY A 50 -36.59 19.95 35.47
CA GLY A 50 -37.52 18.96 36.06
C GLY A 50 -38.80 18.68 35.24
N GLY A 51 -38.84 19.13 33.96
CA GLY A 51 -40.04 19.02 33.11
C GLY A 51 -40.20 17.70 32.40
N VAL A 52 -39.13 16.86 32.35
CA VAL A 52 -39.16 15.54 31.71
C VAL A 52 -38.38 14.55 32.56
N THR A 53 -38.64 13.26 32.35
CA THR A 53 -38.00 12.15 33.07
C THR A 53 -36.63 11.80 32.42
N MET A 54 -35.75 11.17 33.20
CA MET A 54 -34.50 10.61 32.66
C MET A 54 -34.73 9.61 31.53
N SER A 55 -35.82 8.85 31.59
CA SER A 55 -36.15 7.89 30.53
C SER A 55 -36.46 8.59 29.22
N GLU A 56 -37.21 9.69 29.25
CA GLU A 56 -37.55 10.48 28.07
C GLU A 56 -36.28 11.11 27.46
N MET A 57 -35.40 11.65 28.29
CA MET A 57 -34.11 12.17 27.83
C MET A 57 -33.25 11.09 27.16
N ARG A 58 -33.13 9.90 27.77
CA ARG A 58 -32.40 8.78 27.17
C ARG A 58 -33.00 8.30 25.85
N ASN A 59 -34.33 8.31 25.73
CA ASN A 59 -34.98 7.97 24.45
C ASN A 59 -34.56 8.94 23.32
N THR A 60 -34.35 10.21 23.60
CA THR A 60 -33.87 11.15 22.59
C THR A 60 -32.39 10.94 22.25
N GLU A 61 -31.56 10.52 23.22
CA GLU A 61 -30.17 10.12 22.94
C GLU A 61 -30.10 8.92 21.96
N VAL A 62 -30.95 7.92 22.16
CA VAL A 62 -31.05 6.77 21.26
C VAL A 62 -31.47 7.21 19.85
N LYS A 63 -32.45 8.13 19.74
CA LYS A 63 -32.88 8.67 18.43
C LYS A 63 -31.76 9.39 17.71
N VAL A 64 -30.98 10.24 18.39
CA VAL A 64 -29.83 10.94 17.82
C VAL A 64 -28.77 9.94 17.37
N THR A 65 -28.47 8.93 18.20
CA THR A 65 -27.48 7.90 17.87
C THR A 65 -27.87 7.14 16.61
N ASN A 66 -29.13 6.74 16.50
CA ASN A 66 -29.64 6.03 15.32
C ASN A 66 -29.60 6.93 14.07
N ALA A 67 -30.09 8.16 14.17
CA ALA A 67 -30.08 9.11 13.05
C ALA A 67 -28.65 9.43 12.57
N ARG A 68 -27.70 9.56 13.51
CA ARG A 68 -26.27 9.74 13.19
C ARG A 68 -25.70 8.54 12.48
N TYR A 69 -25.98 7.34 12.95
CA TYR A 69 -25.57 6.10 12.30
C TYR A 69 -26.09 5.99 10.86
N ASP A 70 -27.37 6.31 10.67
CA ASP A 70 -28.01 6.29 9.34
C ASP A 70 -27.38 7.31 8.39
N TYR A 71 -27.08 8.53 8.88
CA TYR A 71 -26.41 9.54 8.09
C TYR A 71 -24.96 9.17 7.74
N GLU A 72 -24.17 8.67 8.70
CA GLU A 72 -22.80 8.23 8.45
C GLU A 72 -22.75 7.05 7.46
N ASN A 73 -23.66 6.10 7.56
CA ASN A 73 -23.78 5.02 6.58
C ASN A 73 -24.12 5.52 5.19
N ALA A 74 -25.03 6.50 5.08
CA ALA A 74 -25.36 7.13 3.81
C ALA A 74 -24.14 7.80 3.19
N LYS A 75 -23.38 8.53 4.00
CA LYS A 75 -22.15 9.20 3.59
C LYS A 75 -21.09 8.20 3.10
N LEU A 76 -20.88 7.11 3.85
CA LEU A 76 -19.96 6.04 3.46
C LEU A 76 -20.37 5.40 2.13
N ASN A 77 -21.68 5.19 1.92
CA ASN A 77 -22.18 4.60 0.67
C ASN A 77 -21.96 5.53 -0.54
N LEU A 78 -22.13 6.84 -0.37
CA LEU A 78 -21.78 7.82 -1.41
C LEU A 78 -20.27 7.87 -1.67
N GLU A 79 -19.46 7.75 -0.61
CA GLU A 79 -18.01 7.72 -0.79
C GLU A 79 -17.54 6.47 -1.55
N LYS A 80 -18.20 5.33 -1.40
CA LYS A 80 -17.91 4.11 -2.17
C LYS A 80 -18.11 4.27 -3.67
N MET A 81 -18.90 5.24 -4.12
CA MET A 81 -19.02 5.56 -5.54
C MET A 81 -17.79 6.28 -6.11
N LYS A 82 -16.89 6.72 -5.25
CA LYS A 82 -15.62 7.34 -5.60
C LYS A 82 -14.49 6.37 -5.32
N VAL A 83 -14.01 5.72 -6.37
CA VAL A 83 -12.85 4.82 -6.26
C VAL A 83 -11.59 5.67 -6.13
N LYS A 84 -11.03 5.68 -4.93
CA LYS A 84 -9.82 6.44 -4.59
C LYS A 84 -8.63 5.51 -4.38
N ALA A 85 -7.42 6.01 -4.63
CA ALA A 85 -6.20 5.27 -4.35
C ALA A 85 -6.05 5.02 -2.84
N PRO A 86 -5.90 3.76 -2.38
CA PRO A 86 -5.72 3.45 -0.95
C PRO A 86 -4.30 3.78 -0.45
N PHE A 87 -3.32 3.86 -1.34
CA PHE A 87 -1.92 4.19 -1.08
C PHE A 87 -1.29 4.87 -2.29
N ASP A 88 -0.11 5.45 -2.12
CA ASP A 88 0.68 6.02 -3.21
C ASP A 88 1.23 4.91 -4.10
N GLY A 89 1.04 5.02 -5.41
CA GLY A 89 1.45 3.94 -6.31
C GLY A 89 1.29 4.29 -7.78
N VAL A 90 1.40 3.25 -8.60
CA VAL A 90 1.25 3.34 -10.05
C VAL A 90 0.10 2.45 -10.50
N ILE A 91 -0.71 2.94 -11.42
CA ILE A 91 -1.78 2.16 -12.04
C ILE A 91 -1.14 1.12 -12.98
N VAL A 92 -1.25 -0.16 -12.63
CA VAL A 92 -0.68 -1.25 -13.42
C VAL A 92 -1.69 -1.90 -14.34
N ASP A 93 -2.97 -1.86 -13.96
CA ASP A 93 -4.06 -2.32 -14.80
C ASP A 93 -5.27 -1.42 -14.62
N LEU A 94 -5.83 -1.01 -15.72
CA LEU A 94 -7.03 -0.19 -15.79
C LEU A 94 -7.79 -0.62 -17.06
N PRO A 95 -8.88 -1.37 -16.90
CA PRO A 95 -9.75 -1.70 -18.03
C PRO A 95 -10.18 -0.43 -18.76
N HIS A 96 -10.35 -0.52 -20.06
CA HIS A 96 -10.76 0.62 -20.88
C HIS A 96 -12.23 0.94 -20.61
N TYR A 97 -12.48 1.86 -19.69
CA TYR A 97 -13.82 2.37 -19.43
C TYR A 97 -14.07 3.61 -20.31
N THR A 98 -15.12 3.55 -21.09
CA THR A 98 -15.72 4.74 -21.70
C THR A 98 -16.78 5.30 -20.75
N ALA A 99 -17.13 6.58 -20.88
CA ALA A 99 -18.26 7.12 -20.15
C ALA A 99 -19.51 6.25 -20.40
N ASP A 100 -20.35 6.10 -19.40
CA ASP A 100 -21.59 5.28 -19.41
C ASP A 100 -21.37 3.76 -19.54
N THR A 101 -20.13 3.27 -19.41
CA THR A 101 -19.89 1.82 -19.36
C THR A 101 -20.39 1.25 -18.03
N ARG A 102 -21.27 0.24 -18.13
CA ARG A 102 -21.77 -0.47 -16.95
C ARG A 102 -20.65 -1.30 -16.32
N VAL A 103 -20.46 -1.11 -15.01
CA VAL A 103 -19.51 -1.89 -14.22
C VAL A 103 -20.25 -2.97 -13.45
N GLU A 104 -19.74 -4.20 -13.50
CA GLU A 104 -20.33 -5.32 -12.76
C GLU A 104 -19.80 -5.36 -11.33
N GLN A 105 -20.69 -5.68 -10.40
CA GLN A 105 -20.34 -5.82 -8.99
C GLN A 105 -19.33 -6.95 -8.78
N GLY A 106 -18.32 -6.72 -7.96
CA GLY A 106 -17.29 -7.72 -7.61
C GLY A 106 -16.13 -7.84 -8.60
N LYS A 107 -16.14 -7.10 -9.73
CA LYS A 107 -14.98 -7.02 -10.62
C LYS A 107 -13.97 -5.98 -10.15
N ALA A 108 -12.68 -6.32 -10.29
CA ALA A 108 -11.60 -5.36 -10.06
C ALA A 108 -11.68 -4.25 -11.11
N MET A 109 -11.79 -3.00 -10.66
CA MET A 109 -11.87 -1.83 -11.54
C MET A 109 -10.53 -1.21 -11.85
N VAL A 110 -9.56 -1.36 -10.98
CA VAL A 110 -8.21 -0.83 -11.13
C VAL A 110 -7.25 -1.64 -10.28
N SER A 111 -6.06 -1.87 -10.79
CA SER A 111 -4.95 -2.46 -10.03
C SER A 111 -3.87 -1.43 -9.80
N LEU A 112 -3.53 -1.23 -8.54
CA LEU A 112 -2.46 -0.34 -8.10
C LEU A 112 -1.30 -1.15 -7.55
N MET A 113 -0.09 -0.68 -7.80
CA MET A 113 1.12 -1.28 -7.25
C MET A 113 2.07 -0.20 -6.75
N ALA A 114 2.55 -0.36 -5.52
CA ALA A 114 3.68 0.40 -4.99
C ALA A 114 4.94 -0.44 -5.19
N TYR A 115 5.93 0.12 -5.89
CA TYR A 115 7.22 -0.55 -6.13
C TYR A 115 8.41 0.42 -6.02
N ASP A 116 8.22 1.47 -5.24
CA ASP A 116 9.27 2.38 -4.76
C ASP A 116 10.24 1.66 -3.81
N LYS A 117 9.72 0.72 -3.03
CA LYS A 117 10.48 -0.21 -2.21
C LYS A 117 10.24 -1.63 -2.66
N MET A 118 11.30 -2.29 -3.05
CA MET A 118 11.23 -3.65 -3.57
C MET A 118 12.14 -4.57 -2.78
N TYR A 119 11.91 -5.85 -2.91
CA TYR A 119 12.83 -6.85 -2.42
C TYR A 119 13.10 -7.89 -3.50
N MET A 120 14.27 -8.48 -3.42
CA MET A 120 14.67 -9.62 -4.24
C MET A 120 14.99 -10.79 -3.32
N ASP A 121 14.34 -11.92 -3.56
CA ASP A 121 14.67 -13.15 -2.87
C ASP A 121 15.96 -13.72 -3.42
N ILE A 122 16.85 -14.12 -2.53
CA ILE A 122 18.13 -14.74 -2.87
C ILE A 122 18.28 -16.07 -2.13
N ASN A 123 18.96 -17.00 -2.78
CA ASN A 123 19.38 -18.25 -2.17
C ASN A 123 20.91 -18.26 -2.11
N LEU A 124 21.46 -18.29 -0.92
CA LEU A 124 22.88 -18.24 -0.68
C LEU A 124 23.39 -19.63 -0.24
N PRO A 125 24.51 -20.10 -0.80
CA PRO A 125 25.09 -21.37 -0.37
C PRO A 125 25.58 -21.31 1.08
N GLU A 126 25.57 -22.42 1.78
CA GLU A 126 26.00 -22.53 3.18
C GLU A 126 27.41 -21.95 3.42
N SER A 127 28.32 -22.12 2.44
CA SER A 127 29.68 -21.55 2.51
C SER A 127 29.72 -20.04 2.63
N SER A 128 28.66 -19.35 2.19
CA SER A 128 28.58 -17.87 2.21
C SER A 128 28.09 -17.30 3.54
N ILE A 129 27.58 -18.14 4.45
CA ILE A 129 26.97 -17.69 5.73
C ILE A 129 27.93 -16.87 6.60
N ARG A 130 29.22 -17.12 6.49
CA ARG A 130 30.26 -16.39 7.24
C ARG A 130 30.50 -14.97 6.73
N TYR A 131 30.21 -14.73 5.46
CA TYR A 131 30.59 -13.51 4.76
C TYR A 131 29.39 -12.57 4.54
N VAL A 132 28.17 -13.11 4.55
CA VAL A 132 26.97 -12.32 4.30
C VAL A 132 26.28 -12.00 5.61
N LYS A 133 26.08 -10.71 5.86
CA LYS A 133 25.43 -10.16 7.05
C LYS A 133 24.31 -9.21 6.64
N GLU A 134 23.35 -9.01 7.54
CA GLU A 134 22.32 -7.98 7.36
C GLU A 134 22.94 -6.59 7.21
N ALA A 135 22.25 -5.72 6.49
CA ALA A 135 22.64 -4.36 6.17
C ALA A 135 23.90 -4.20 5.29
N GLN A 136 24.53 -5.30 4.80
CA GLN A 136 25.63 -5.19 3.84
C GLN A 136 25.20 -4.50 2.55
N PRO A 137 26.07 -3.68 1.95
CA PRO A 137 25.80 -3.02 0.68
C PRO A 137 25.75 -4.02 -0.46
N VAL A 138 24.76 -3.81 -1.33
CA VAL A 138 24.54 -4.60 -2.53
C VAL A 138 24.40 -3.66 -3.72
N TYR A 139 24.97 -4.03 -4.84
CA TYR A 139 24.79 -3.35 -6.12
C TYR A 139 23.87 -4.20 -7.00
N ILE A 140 22.78 -3.59 -7.44
CA ILE A 140 21.84 -4.22 -8.36
C ILE A 140 22.11 -3.70 -9.76
N THR A 141 22.36 -4.61 -10.69
CA THR A 141 22.51 -4.32 -12.10
C THR A 141 21.38 -4.99 -12.88
N HIS A 142 20.89 -4.31 -13.91
CA HIS A 142 19.82 -4.80 -14.74
C HIS A 142 20.28 -4.92 -16.19
N TYR A 143 19.94 -6.02 -16.85
CA TYR A 143 20.42 -6.31 -18.20
C TYR A 143 19.89 -5.33 -19.27
N THR A 144 18.70 -4.74 -19.06
CA THR A 144 18.10 -3.80 -20.04
C THR A 144 18.58 -2.36 -19.88
N ILE A 145 19.31 -2.03 -18.80
CA ILE A 145 19.86 -0.69 -18.57
C ILE A 145 21.35 -0.84 -18.25
N PRO A 146 22.21 -1.05 -19.27
CA PRO A 146 23.62 -1.21 -19.05
C PRO A 146 24.23 0.08 -18.46
N GLY A 147 25.03 -0.06 -17.41
CA GLY A 147 25.75 1.05 -16.78
C GLY A 147 24.96 1.73 -15.63
N ASP A 148 23.71 1.39 -15.40
CA ASP A 148 22.99 1.89 -14.23
C ASP A 148 23.04 0.86 -13.08
N THR A 149 23.51 1.32 -11.92
CA THR A 149 23.67 0.49 -10.74
C THR A 149 22.82 1.07 -9.62
N LEU A 150 21.88 0.29 -9.13
CA LEU A 150 21.05 0.66 -7.99
C LEU A 150 21.70 0.18 -6.70
N LYS A 151 21.69 1.05 -5.69
CA LYS A 151 22.14 0.71 -4.35
C LYS A 151 21.04 -0.05 -3.62
N ALA A 152 21.43 -1.14 -2.99
CA ALA A 152 20.56 -2.00 -2.21
C ALA A 152 21.32 -2.46 -0.95
N ARG A 153 20.64 -3.17 -0.09
CA ARG A 153 21.23 -3.73 1.13
C ARG A 153 20.69 -5.13 1.38
N VAL A 154 21.49 -5.97 2.00
CA VAL A 154 21.02 -7.24 2.53
C VAL A 154 19.99 -6.94 3.63
N GLY A 155 18.81 -7.46 3.50
CA GLY A 155 17.75 -7.38 4.51
C GLY A 155 17.78 -8.59 5.42
N GLU A 156 16.66 -9.29 5.51
CA GLU A 156 16.50 -10.47 6.36
C GLU A 156 17.27 -11.66 5.79
N LEU A 157 17.93 -12.41 6.68
CA LEU A 157 18.54 -13.70 6.37
C LEU A 157 17.85 -14.80 7.19
N SER A 158 17.42 -15.86 6.54
CA SER A 158 16.82 -17.01 7.24
C SER A 158 17.88 -17.71 8.10
N PRO A 159 17.61 -17.97 9.37
CA PRO A 159 18.50 -18.76 10.21
C PRO A 159 18.46 -20.26 9.84
N ALA A 160 17.48 -20.68 9.05
CA ALA A 160 17.31 -22.06 8.64
C ALA A 160 17.91 -22.32 7.26
N ILE A 161 18.60 -23.43 7.12
CA ILE A 161 19.16 -23.92 5.85
C ILE A 161 18.19 -24.97 5.27
N SER A 162 17.88 -24.86 3.99
CA SER A 162 17.18 -25.89 3.26
C SER A 162 18.06 -27.14 3.13
N THR A 163 17.61 -28.25 3.64
CA THR A 163 18.32 -29.54 3.55
C THR A 163 18.38 -30.08 2.12
N GLU A 164 17.41 -29.73 1.30
CA GLU A 164 17.30 -30.15 -0.09
C GLU A 164 18.31 -29.43 -0.99
N THR A 165 18.40 -28.10 -0.87
CA THR A 165 19.25 -27.25 -1.73
C THR A 165 20.57 -26.83 -1.08
N ARG A 166 20.75 -27.07 0.21
CA ARG A 166 21.87 -26.61 1.04
C ARG A 166 22.12 -25.12 0.91
N THR A 167 21.04 -24.36 0.81
CA THR A 167 21.06 -22.89 0.74
C THR A 167 20.25 -22.31 1.87
N PHE A 168 20.58 -21.11 2.26
CA PHE A 168 19.73 -20.27 3.13
C PHE A 168 19.11 -19.14 2.32
N LYS A 169 17.87 -18.84 2.67
CA LYS A 169 17.10 -17.77 2.02
C LYS A 169 17.47 -16.42 2.61
N GLY A 170 17.53 -15.41 1.77
CA GLY A 170 17.68 -14.04 2.18
C GLY A 170 16.86 -13.11 1.30
N LYS A 171 16.72 -11.87 1.74
CA LYS A 171 16.10 -10.80 0.98
C LYS A 171 17.07 -9.66 0.79
N ILE A 172 17.13 -9.10 -0.39
CA ILE A 172 17.82 -7.84 -0.66
C ILE A 172 16.76 -6.75 -0.75
N LEU A 173 16.90 -5.71 0.05
CA LEU A 173 16.03 -4.55 0.04
C LEU A 173 16.56 -3.53 -0.95
N ILE A 174 15.70 -3.09 -1.86
CA ILE A 174 16.04 -2.22 -2.97
C ILE A 174 15.21 -0.95 -2.88
N ASP A 175 15.86 0.19 -2.78
CA ASP A 175 15.21 1.50 -2.86
C ASP A 175 15.11 1.89 -4.35
N ASN A 176 13.88 1.93 -4.86
CA ASN A 176 13.56 2.14 -6.27
C ASN A 176 12.80 3.45 -6.51
N ASP A 177 13.20 4.53 -5.85
CA ASP A 177 12.53 5.85 -5.87
C ASP A 177 12.28 6.37 -7.29
N GLN A 178 13.18 6.05 -8.22
CA GLN A 178 13.06 6.46 -9.63
C GLN A 178 12.20 5.51 -10.46
N LEU A 179 11.67 4.42 -9.87
CA LEU A 179 10.86 3.39 -10.52
C LEU A 179 11.54 2.77 -11.76
N LYS A 180 12.87 2.68 -11.76
CA LYS A 180 13.65 2.09 -12.86
C LYS A 180 13.45 0.58 -12.97
N LEU A 181 13.39 -0.10 -11.83
CA LEU A 181 13.07 -1.52 -11.80
C LEU A 181 11.56 -1.71 -11.76
N ARG A 182 11.10 -2.71 -12.47
CA ARG A 182 9.70 -3.13 -12.43
C ARG A 182 9.60 -4.53 -11.81
N PRO A 183 8.55 -4.81 -11.04
CA PRO A 183 8.31 -6.17 -10.54
C PRO A 183 8.31 -7.21 -11.66
N GLY A 184 8.94 -8.36 -11.41
CA GLY A 184 9.10 -9.41 -12.41
C GLY A 184 10.32 -9.28 -13.33
N MET A 185 11.10 -8.20 -13.22
CA MET A 185 12.36 -8.09 -13.97
C MET A 185 13.46 -8.96 -13.35
N PHE A 186 14.32 -9.51 -14.23
CA PHE A 186 15.55 -10.16 -13.80
C PHE A 186 16.62 -9.13 -13.50
N ALA A 187 17.24 -9.26 -12.35
CA ALA A 187 18.34 -8.41 -11.91
C ALA A 187 19.48 -9.24 -11.33
N LYS A 188 20.70 -8.74 -11.46
CA LYS A 188 21.88 -9.31 -10.83
C LYS A 188 22.21 -8.52 -9.58
N ALA A 189 22.49 -9.20 -8.48
CA ALA A 189 22.91 -8.61 -7.23
C ALA A 189 24.35 -8.98 -6.93
N ASP A 190 25.18 -7.98 -6.74
CA ASP A 190 26.57 -8.13 -6.31
C ASP A 190 26.66 -7.69 -4.84
N ILE A 191 26.80 -8.66 -3.92
CA ILE A 191 26.91 -8.41 -2.47
C ILE A 191 28.38 -8.10 -2.15
N ILE A 192 28.64 -6.98 -1.50
CA ILE A 192 30.00 -6.61 -1.08
C ILE A 192 30.30 -7.28 0.25
N VAL A 193 31.08 -8.33 0.22
CA VAL A 193 31.43 -9.14 1.40
C VAL A 193 32.65 -8.64 2.15
N ASP A 194 33.58 -7.98 1.44
CA ASP A 194 34.80 -7.41 2.02
C ASP A 194 35.26 -6.22 1.18
N ARG A 195 35.97 -5.27 1.81
CA ARG A 195 36.55 -4.09 1.17
C ARG A 195 37.93 -3.85 1.71
N ALA A 196 38.92 -3.88 0.83
CA ALA A 196 40.28 -3.51 1.14
C ALA A 196 40.56 -2.12 0.57
N ASP A 197 40.70 -1.11 1.43
CA ASP A 197 40.89 0.28 1.01
C ASP A 197 42.32 0.59 0.57
N SER A 198 43.29 -0.30 0.89
CA SER A 198 44.70 -0.15 0.53
C SER A 198 45.29 -1.51 0.17
N SER A 199 45.13 -1.92 -1.08
CA SER A 199 45.74 -3.16 -1.59
C SER A 199 46.54 -2.89 -2.86
N ILE A 200 47.72 -3.52 -2.94
CA ILE A 200 48.51 -3.54 -4.16
C ILE A 200 47.93 -4.61 -5.06
N ILE A 201 47.37 -4.22 -6.19
CA ILE A 201 46.81 -5.15 -7.18
C ILE A 201 47.94 -5.52 -8.15
N ILE A 202 48.32 -6.80 -8.16
CA ILE A 202 49.26 -7.37 -9.11
C ILE A 202 48.48 -8.16 -10.14
N PRO A 203 48.60 -7.90 -11.46
CA PRO A 203 47.95 -8.71 -12.49
C PRO A 203 48.38 -10.18 -12.36
N LYS A 204 47.46 -11.09 -12.52
CA LYS A 204 47.74 -12.53 -12.36
C LYS A 204 48.83 -13.04 -13.29
N ASP A 205 48.94 -12.42 -14.45
CA ASP A 205 49.93 -12.79 -15.49
C ASP A 205 51.40 -12.44 -15.13
N VAL A 206 51.58 -11.64 -14.06
CA VAL A 206 52.93 -11.27 -13.55
C VAL A 206 53.40 -12.22 -12.46
N ILE A 207 52.54 -13.11 -11.98
CA ILE A 207 52.88 -14.08 -10.94
C ILE A 207 53.56 -15.29 -11.60
N LEU A 208 54.87 -15.36 -11.55
CA LEU A 208 55.63 -16.53 -11.98
C LEU A 208 55.41 -17.66 -10.97
N SER A 209 54.71 -18.72 -11.38
CA SER A 209 54.58 -19.95 -10.60
C SER A 209 55.89 -20.74 -10.78
N ASN A 210 56.76 -20.72 -9.80
CA ASN A 210 57.81 -21.70 -9.72
C ASN A 210 57.21 -23.04 -9.29
N ARG A 211 57.33 -24.01 -10.18
CA ARG A 211 57.13 -25.45 -9.87
C ARG A 211 58.34 -25.98 -9.13
#